data_dd90b6e0392cdfda932168b89da724b1
#
_entry.id   dd90b6e0392cdfda932168b89da724b1
#
_cell.length_a   1.000
_cell.length_b   1.000
_cell.length_c   1.000
_cell.angle_alpha   90.00
_cell.angle_beta   90.00
_cell.angle_gamma   90.00
#
_symmetry.space_group_name_H-M   'P 1'
#
loop_
_entity.id
_entity.type
_entity.pdbx_description
1 polymer ?
#
loop_
_entity_poly.entity_id
_entity_poly.type
_entity_poly.pdbx_seq_one_letter_code
_entity_poly.pdbx_strand_id
1 'polypeptide(L)'
;MAVQLRIYTINRGALNQWATEWREMIKPLREKLGFKILGAWTIEETNQFAWLLSYDGPSSWATLDKAFHQSDERHEMKPDPARNIARIEHYFIDPVE
;
A
#
# COMPACT_ATOMS: atom_id res chain seq x y z
N MET A 1 4.34 13.71 -11.82
CA MET A 1 4.38 12.47 -11.02
C MET A 1 3.36 12.56 -9.90
N ALA A 2 2.46 11.61 -9.84
CA ALA A 2 1.49 11.55 -8.75
C ALA A 2 2.10 10.80 -7.56
N VAL A 3 1.91 11.31 -6.35
CA VAL A 3 2.36 10.69 -5.11
C VAL A 3 1.17 10.56 -4.17
N GLN A 4 0.99 9.38 -3.61
CA GLN A 4 -0.07 9.11 -2.66
C GLN A 4 0.52 8.68 -1.32
N LEU A 5 0.05 9.29 -0.25
CA LEU A 5 0.30 8.84 1.12
C LEU A 5 -0.85 7.93 1.54
N ARG A 6 -0.53 6.76 2.07
CA ARG A 6 -1.51 5.81 2.58
C ARG A 6 -1.21 5.56 4.05
N ILE A 7 -2.24 5.62 4.88
CA ILE A 7 -2.14 5.36 6.30
C ILE A 7 -3.17 4.31 6.67
N TYR A 8 -2.69 3.16 7.13
CA TYR A 8 -3.53 2.05 7.53
C TYR A 8 -3.52 1.90 9.04
N THR A 9 -4.70 1.88 9.64
CA THR A 9 -4.82 1.47 11.04
C THR A 9 -4.95 -0.04 11.04
N ILE A 10 -4.08 -0.70 11.79
CA ILE A 10 -3.97 -2.15 11.80
C ILE A 10 -4.67 -2.72 13.03
N ASN A 11 -5.23 -3.90 12.90
CA ASN A 11 -5.85 -4.59 14.04
C ASN A 11 -4.85 -4.76 15.17
N ARG A 12 -5.31 -4.67 16.40
CA ARG A 12 -4.46 -4.75 17.59
C ARG A 12 -3.63 -6.04 17.55
N GLY A 13 -2.32 -5.89 17.75
CA GLY A 13 -1.38 -7.00 17.79
C GLY A 13 -0.89 -7.49 16.43
N ALA A 14 -1.40 -6.93 15.32
CA ALA A 14 -1.08 -7.44 13.98
C ALA A 14 -0.10 -6.55 13.20
N LEU A 15 0.46 -5.49 13.80
CA LEU A 15 1.27 -4.51 13.06
C LEU A 15 2.52 -5.13 12.43
N ASN A 16 3.27 -5.92 13.19
CA ASN A 16 4.49 -6.55 12.67
C ASN A 16 4.18 -7.58 11.59
N GLN A 17 3.13 -8.35 11.78
CA GLN A 17 2.69 -9.32 10.78
C GLN A 17 2.24 -8.63 9.50
N TRP A 18 1.46 -7.55 9.62
CA TRP A 18 1.06 -6.75 8.48
C TRP A 18 2.27 -6.22 7.71
N ALA A 19 3.24 -5.64 8.42
CA ALA A 19 4.43 -5.07 7.79
C ALA A 19 5.21 -6.12 7.00
N THR A 20 5.33 -7.33 7.54
CA THR A 20 5.98 -8.45 6.87
C THR A 20 5.21 -8.87 5.62
N GLU A 21 3.90 -9.03 5.72
CA GLU A 21 3.05 -9.42 4.59
C GLU A 21 3.03 -8.33 3.51
N TRP A 22 3.01 -7.07 3.91
CA TRP A 22 3.09 -5.94 2.98
C TRP A 22 4.40 -6.01 2.17
N ARG A 23 5.53 -6.18 2.86
CA ARG A 23 6.83 -6.23 2.21
C ARG A 23 6.97 -7.44 1.28
N GLU A 24 6.41 -8.57 1.66
CA GLU A 24 6.56 -9.81 0.90
C GLU A 24 5.54 -9.96 -0.23
N MET A 25 4.33 -9.42 -0.09
CA MET A 25 3.23 -9.63 -1.02
C MET A 25 2.74 -8.36 -1.72
N ILE A 26 2.50 -7.29 -0.98
CA ILE A 26 1.90 -6.06 -1.53
C ILE A 26 2.93 -5.26 -2.34
N LYS A 27 4.07 -4.99 -1.72
CA LYS A 27 5.12 -4.18 -2.35
C LYS A 27 5.57 -4.74 -3.71
N PRO A 28 5.94 -6.04 -3.81
CA PRO A 28 6.40 -6.58 -5.09
C PRO A 28 5.34 -6.49 -6.19
N LEU A 29 4.08 -6.72 -5.87
CA LEU A 29 3.01 -6.65 -6.86
C LEU A 29 2.77 -5.22 -7.32
N ARG A 30 2.75 -4.25 -6.40
CA ARG A 30 2.63 -2.83 -6.76
C ARG A 30 3.77 -2.41 -7.69
N GLU A 31 4.99 -2.82 -7.37
CA GLU A 31 6.16 -2.50 -8.20
C GLU A 31 6.07 -3.16 -9.59
N LYS A 32 5.63 -4.39 -9.64
CA LYS A 32 5.43 -5.11 -10.91
C LYS A 32 4.44 -4.39 -11.82
N LEU A 33 3.42 -3.79 -11.26
CA LEU A 33 2.39 -3.07 -12.01
C LEU A 33 2.81 -1.65 -12.41
N GLY A 34 3.96 -1.17 -11.95
CA GLY A 34 4.49 0.11 -12.35
C GLY A 34 4.51 1.18 -11.28
N PHE A 35 4.02 0.90 -10.08
CA PHE A 35 4.17 1.82 -8.96
C PHE A 35 5.59 1.83 -8.44
N LYS A 36 6.01 2.98 -7.94
CA LYS A 36 7.27 3.13 -7.23
C LYS A 36 6.96 3.33 -5.74
N ILE A 37 7.57 2.52 -4.90
CA ILE A 37 7.42 2.66 -3.45
C ILE A 37 8.51 3.60 -2.96
N LEU A 38 8.12 4.74 -2.40
CA LEU A 38 9.05 5.77 -1.94
C LEU A 38 9.49 5.54 -0.50
N GLY A 39 8.72 4.81 0.29
CA GLY A 39 9.04 4.49 1.65
C GLY A 39 7.86 3.88 2.37
N ALA A 40 8.14 3.26 3.52
CA ALA A 40 7.12 2.66 4.37
C ALA A 40 7.60 2.68 5.83
N TRP A 41 6.68 2.92 6.74
CA TRP A 41 6.98 3.08 8.17
C TRP A 41 5.92 2.44 9.03
N THR A 42 6.32 1.88 10.15
CA THR A 42 5.39 1.53 11.23
C THR A 42 5.30 2.69 12.21
N ILE A 43 4.10 2.92 12.74
CA ILE A 43 3.85 3.91 13.80
C ILE A 43 3.29 3.13 14.99
N GLU A 44 4.18 2.72 15.89
CA GLU A 44 3.81 1.84 17.00
C GLU A 44 2.83 2.49 17.96
N GLU A 45 3.00 3.79 18.23
CA GLU A 45 2.14 4.53 19.15
C GLU A 45 0.66 4.45 18.78
N THR A 46 0.35 4.44 17.49
CA THR A 46 -1.03 4.46 17.02
C THR A 46 -1.42 3.15 16.34
N ASN A 47 -0.53 2.18 16.31
CA ASN A 47 -0.75 0.90 15.64
C ASN A 47 -1.10 1.07 14.16
N GLN A 48 -0.35 1.96 13.49
CA GLN A 48 -0.57 2.31 12.09
C GLN A 48 0.64 2.00 11.25
N PHE A 49 0.40 1.88 9.96
CA PHE A 49 1.41 1.69 8.94
C PHE A 49 1.22 2.78 7.88
N ALA A 50 2.28 3.52 7.60
CA ALA A 50 2.25 4.60 6.61
C ALA A 50 3.20 4.27 5.47
N TRP A 51 2.77 4.53 4.23
CA TRP A 51 3.64 4.33 3.08
C TRP A 51 3.34 5.33 1.98
N LEU A 52 4.33 5.55 1.15
CA LEU A 52 4.26 6.46 0.01
C LEU A 52 4.47 5.68 -1.26
N LEU A 53 3.61 5.91 -2.23
CA LEU A 53 3.80 5.32 -3.55
C LEU A 53 3.56 6.37 -4.62
N SER A 54 4.25 6.23 -5.74
CA SER A 54 4.14 7.16 -6.86
C SER A 54 3.93 6.40 -8.16
N TYR A 55 3.42 7.11 -9.15
CA TYR A 55 3.26 6.60 -10.49
C TYR A 55 3.47 7.74 -11.48
N ASP A 56 4.22 7.48 -12.54
CA ASP A 56 4.55 8.45 -13.59
C ASP A 56 4.47 7.80 -14.97
N GLY A 57 3.55 6.89 -15.13
CA GLY A 57 3.39 6.15 -16.39
C GLY A 57 2.26 6.73 -17.26
N PRO A 58 2.04 6.11 -18.44
CA PRO A 58 1.09 6.59 -19.43
C PRO A 58 -0.38 6.38 -19.05
N SER A 59 -0.66 5.43 -18.16
CA SER A 59 -2.02 5.16 -17.71
C SER A 59 -2.41 6.08 -16.57
N SER A 60 -3.69 6.13 -16.23
CA SER A 60 -4.14 6.86 -15.06
C SER A 60 -3.86 6.06 -13.77
N TRP A 61 -3.75 6.78 -12.66
CA TRP A 61 -3.64 6.14 -11.33
C TRP A 61 -4.78 5.16 -11.09
N ALA A 62 -6.01 5.59 -11.38
CA ALA A 62 -7.19 4.76 -11.17
C ALA A 62 -7.14 3.45 -11.95
N THR A 63 -6.66 3.49 -13.20
CA THR A 63 -6.49 2.31 -14.02
C THR A 63 -5.48 1.35 -13.40
N LEU A 64 -4.35 1.87 -12.93
CA LEU A 64 -3.30 1.07 -12.34
C LEU A 64 -3.71 0.47 -11.00
N ASP A 65 -4.37 1.27 -10.16
CA ASP A 65 -4.89 0.81 -8.87
C ASP A 65 -5.94 -0.29 -9.05
N LYS A 66 -6.82 -0.11 -10.03
CA LYS A 66 -7.82 -1.13 -10.39
C LYS A 66 -7.14 -2.41 -10.86
N ALA A 67 -6.09 -2.31 -11.68
CA ALA A 67 -5.34 -3.47 -12.13
C ALA A 67 -4.75 -4.26 -10.96
N PHE A 68 -4.24 -3.57 -9.94
CA PHE A 68 -3.75 -4.20 -8.71
C PHE A 68 -4.86 -5.01 -8.03
N HIS A 69 -6.02 -4.39 -7.78
CA HIS A 69 -7.11 -5.03 -7.06
C HIS A 69 -7.76 -6.17 -7.84
N GLN A 70 -7.71 -6.14 -9.16
CA GLN A 70 -8.30 -7.16 -10.03
C GLN A 70 -7.33 -8.26 -10.44
N SER A 71 -6.04 -8.12 -10.12
CA SER A 71 -5.03 -9.12 -10.53
C SER A 71 -5.25 -10.46 -9.85
N ASP A 72 -4.90 -11.53 -10.55
CA ASP A 72 -4.93 -12.88 -9.98
C ASP A 72 -3.98 -12.97 -8.80
N GLU A 73 -2.80 -12.35 -8.90
CA GLU A 73 -1.81 -12.33 -7.82
C GLU A 73 -2.38 -11.74 -6.54
N ARG A 74 -3.19 -10.66 -6.65
CA ARG A 74 -3.82 -10.08 -5.45
C ARG A 74 -4.86 -11.02 -4.84
N HIS A 75 -5.66 -11.66 -5.68
CA HIS A 75 -6.69 -12.60 -5.22
C HIS A 75 -6.10 -13.89 -4.65
N GLU A 76 -4.91 -14.27 -5.07
CA GLU A 76 -4.23 -15.49 -4.61
C GLU A 76 -3.40 -15.28 -3.35
N MET A 77 -3.29 -14.06 -2.82
CA MET A 77 -2.57 -13.81 -1.58
C MET A 77 -3.24 -14.53 -0.42
N LYS A 78 -2.50 -15.44 0.21
CA LYS A 78 -2.99 -16.24 1.34
C LYS A 78 -1.93 -16.32 2.43
N PRO A 79 -2.31 -15.94 3.66
CA PRO A 79 -3.59 -15.34 4.02
C PRO A 79 -3.74 -13.95 3.41
N ASP A 80 -4.98 -13.48 3.23
CA ASP A 80 -5.22 -12.14 2.69
C ASP A 80 -4.69 -11.08 3.66
N PRO A 81 -3.70 -10.25 3.27
CA PRO A 81 -3.15 -9.25 4.18
C PRO A 81 -4.17 -8.23 4.65
N ALA A 82 -5.18 -7.94 3.84
CA ALA A 82 -6.22 -6.97 4.20
C ALA A 82 -7.03 -7.36 5.44
N ARG A 83 -7.00 -8.62 5.85
CA ARG A 83 -7.67 -9.07 7.08
C ARG A 83 -7.13 -8.36 8.32
N ASN A 84 -5.91 -7.84 8.26
CA ASN A 84 -5.26 -7.14 9.36
C ASN A 84 -5.59 -5.64 9.41
N ILE A 85 -6.30 -5.13 8.41
CA ILE A 85 -6.55 -3.69 8.27
C ILE A 85 -7.91 -3.36 8.90
N ALA A 86 -7.90 -2.42 9.86
CA ALA A 86 -9.12 -1.90 10.46
C ALA A 86 -9.64 -0.66 9.75
N ARG A 87 -8.74 0.18 9.21
CA ARG A 87 -9.10 1.43 8.56
C ARG A 87 -8.03 1.81 7.55
N ILE A 88 -8.46 2.38 6.42
CA ILE A 88 -7.58 2.91 5.38
C ILE A 88 -7.85 4.39 5.17
N GLU A 89 -6.78 5.18 5.15
CA GLU A 89 -6.81 6.58 4.73
C GLU A 89 -5.78 6.73 3.61
N HIS A 90 -6.14 7.46 2.56
CA HIS A 90 -5.18 7.76 1.51
C HIS A 90 -5.42 9.15 0.94
N TYR A 91 -4.33 9.82 0.59
CA TYR A 91 -4.34 11.21 0.14
C TYR A 91 -3.31 11.40 -0.95
N PHE A 92 -3.69 12.05 -2.04
CA PHE A 92 -2.68 12.57 -2.95
C PHE A 92 -2.01 13.77 -2.29
N ILE A 93 -0.70 13.82 -2.38
CA ILE A 93 0.08 14.88 -1.77
C ILE A 93 0.92 15.58 -2.82
N ASP A 94 1.13 16.88 -2.61
CA ASP A 94 1.93 17.71 -3.49
C ASP A 94 3.11 18.29 -2.73
N PRO A 95 4.32 18.28 -3.30
CA PRO A 95 5.48 18.84 -2.62
C PRO A 95 5.35 20.36 -2.50
N VAL A 96 5.80 20.88 -1.36
CA VAL A 96 5.87 22.33 -1.14
C VAL A 96 7.19 22.88 -1.68
N GLU A 97 8.22 22.03 -1.74
CA GLU A 97 9.55 22.38 -2.22
C GLU A 97 10.01 21.49 -3.35
#